data_8bdaf1ab2ecba5a1d44f4d6dde099e81
#
_entry.id   8bdaf1ab2ecba5a1d44f4d6dde099e81
#
_cell.length_a   1.000
_cell.length_b   1.000
_cell.length_c   1.000
_cell.angle_alpha   90.00
_cell.angle_beta   90.00
_cell.angle_gamma   90.00
#
_symmetry.space_group_name_H-M   'P 1'
#
loop_
_entity.id
_entity.type
_entity.pdbx_description
1 polymer ?
#
loop_
_entity_poly.entity_id
_entity_poly.type
_entity_poly.pdbx_seq_one_letter_code
_entity_poly.pdbx_strand_id
1 'polypeptide(L)'
;MRFFYTLLTLILFLSNSVVANADNRIFVTNERSNTVSVIDAKSLNVENTIEIGERPRGIGLSPNGNELYIAISEENKIVVMDPDSLEILREFKAGSDPETFAVHPNGNIYISNEDDAKATVFNPKTGEKIAEIKVGLEPEGVAISHDGERVIITSESTNMLHVIRASENIIESNILVGSRPRSAVFTKSGDIVYATAEISGEVVKVDINKAKIIKTGSTGDAKSKPKDVILSKDEKIIYVAGGRANKVIVMDADTLEIIKNIPVGKRVWGLAMSSDGQRIFTTNGVSGTVSVINTVKNEVIKTIKVGKFPWGVVVKDK
;
A
#
# COMPACT_ATOMS: atom_id res chain seq x y z
N MET A 1 -47.05 49.23 -42.64
CA MET A 1 -46.87 48.07 -41.75
C MET A 1 -45.48 47.48 -41.97
N ARG A 2 -44.54 47.74 -41.06
CA ARG A 2 -43.18 47.21 -41.13
C ARG A 2 -43.07 46.10 -40.09
N PHE A 3 -42.86 44.83 -40.50
CA PHE A 3 -42.59 43.71 -39.63
C PHE A 3 -41.11 43.67 -39.29
N PHE A 4 -40.79 43.81 -37.99
CA PHE A 4 -39.46 43.51 -37.45
C PHE A 4 -39.37 42.02 -37.13
N TYR A 5 -38.47 41.28 -37.79
CA TYR A 5 -38.08 39.94 -37.41
C TYR A 5 -36.91 40.04 -36.44
N THR A 6 -37.15 39.68 -35.17
CA THR A 6 -36.08 39.54 -34.19
C THR A 6 -35.47 38.13 -34.30
N LEU A 7 -34.24 38.04 -34.74
CA LEU A 7 -33.47 36.83 -34.83
C LEU A 7 -32.92 36.48 -33.44
N LEU A 8 -33.47 35.44 -32.79
CA LEU A 8 -33.02 34.91 -31.50
C LEU A 8 -31.85 33.96 -31.75
N THR A 9 -30.60 34.41 -31.50
CA THR A 9 -29.40 33.56 -31.62
C THR A 9 -29.28 32.72 -30.35
N LEU A 10 -29.56 31.42 -30.46
CA LEU A 10 -29.35 30.46 -29.39
C LEU A 10 -27.87 30.07 -29.33
N ILE A 11 -27.15 30.61 -28.35
CA ILE A 11 -25.75 30.22 -28.08
C ILE A 11 -25.78 28.91 -27.28
N LEU A 12 -25.50 27.78 -27.95
CA LEU A 12 -25.24 26.50 -27.30
C LEU A 12 -23.85 26.57 -26.63
N PHE A 13 -23.81 26.64 -25.32
CA PHE A 13 -22.60 26.34 -24.55
C PHE A 13 -22.39 24.82 -24.56
N LEU A 14 -21.51 24.35 -25.44
CA LEU A 14 -20.92 23.02 -25.35
C LEU A 14 -19.96 23.03 -24.15
N SER A 15 -20.43 22.56 -23.01
CA SER A 15 -19.55 22.19 -21.92
C SER A 15 -18.74 20.97 -22.37
N ASN A 16 -17.51 21.20 -22.80
CA ASN A 16 -16.51 20.13 -22.90
C ASN A 16 -16.25 19.63 -21.47
N SER A 17 -17.02 18.65 -21.01
CA SER A 17 -16.59 17.81 -19.90
C SER A 17 -15.33 17.09 -20.38
N VAL A 18 -14.17 17.56 -19.91
CA VAL A 18 -12.94 16.76 -19.97
C VAL A 18 -13.25 15.51 -19.12
N VAL A 19 -13.54 14.42 -19.79
CA VAL A 19 -13.60 13.10 -19.14
C VAL A 19 -12.17 12.88 -18.65
N ALA A 20 -11.94 13.11 -17.36
CA ALA A 20 -10.70 12.74 -16.72
C ALA A 20 -10.48 11.25 -17.01
N ASN A 21 -9.30 10.90 -17.50
CA ASN A 21 -8.95 9.52 -17.82
C ASN A 21 -8.82 8.79 -16.47
N ALA A 22 -9.92 8.18 -16.02
CA ALA A 22 -10.04 7.52 -14.71
C ALA A 22 -9.06 6.34 -14.52
N ASP A 23 -8.42 5.92 -15.59
CA ASP A 23 -7.58 4.72 -15.65
C ASP A 23 -6.14 4.91 -15.12
N ASN A 24 -5.72 6.11 -14.72
CA ASN A 24 -4.34 6.37 -14.28
C ASN A 24 -4.35 7.27 -13.04
N ARG A 25 -4.65 6.68 -11.87
CA ARG A 25 -4.73 7.39 -10.60
C ARG A 25 -3.83 6.78 -9.53
N ILE A 26 -3.35 7.64 -8.65
CA ILE A 26 -2.64 7.25 -7.44
C ILE A 26 -3.49 7.71 -6.26
N PHE A 27 -3.79 6.78 -5.36
CA PHE A 27 -4.56 7.05 -4.15
C PHE A 27 -3.64 7.01 -2.94
N VAL A 28 -3.78 8.00 -2.06
CA VAL A 28 -2.93 8.15 -0.88
C VAL A 28 -3.80 8.42 0.34
N THR A 29 -3.72 7.57 1.34
CA THR A 29 -4.36 7.82 2.64
C THR A 29 -3.58 8.85 3.43
N ASN A 30 -4.27 9.82 4.02
CA ASN A 30 -3.68 10.87 4.86
C ASN A 30 -4.18 10.69 6.30
N GLU A 31 -3.41 9.99 7.11
CA GLU A 31 -3.78 9.50 8.43
C GLU A 31 -4.35 10.59 9.35
N ARG A 32 -3.72 11.77 9.38
CA ARG A 32 -4.12 12.88 10.27
C ARG A 32 -4.95 13.97 9.60
N SER A 33 -5.26 13.82 8.33
CA SER A 33 -6.23 14.68 7.65
C SER A 33 -7.58 13.97 7.50
N ASN A 34 -7.66 12.67 7.80
CA ASN A 34 -8.85 11.86 7.62
C ASN A 34 -9.35 11.84 6.16
N THR A 35 -8.41 11.88 5.22
CA THR A 35 -8.70 12.03 3.78
C THR A 35 -7.94 11.03 2.93
N VAL A 36 -8.41 10.85 1.70
CA VAL A 36 -7.66 10.24 0.59
C VAL A 36 -7.36 11.32 -0.43
N SER A 37 -6.09 11.49 -0.78
CA SER A 37 -5.69 12.30 -1.93
C SER A 37 -5.68 11.46 -3.20
N VAL A 38 -6.30 11.97 -4.26
CA VAL A 38 -6.34 11.37 -5.60
C VAL A 38 -5.41 12.18 -6.48
N ILE A 39 -4.43 11.50 -7.07
CA ILE A 39 -3.39 12.14 -7.91
C ILE A 39 -3.52 11.56 -9.31
N ASP A 40 -3.59 12.41 -10.32
CA ASP A 40 -3.49 12.00 -11.72
C ASP A 40 -2.06 11.53 -12.02
N ALA A 41 -1.90 10.27 -12.45
CA ALA A 41 -0.59 9.65 -12.63
C ALA A 41 0.20 10.19 -13.84
N LYS A 42 -0.44 10.92 -14.74
CA LYS A 42 0.19 11.52 -15.93
C LYS A 42 0.72 12.92 -15.61
N SER A 43 -0.13 13.77 -15.08
CA SER A 43 0.25 15.17 -14.75
C SER A 43 0.97 15.27 -13.41
N LEU A 44 0.82 14.26 -12.54
CA LEU A 44 1.33 14.21 -11.18
C LEU A 44 0.82 15.39 -10.32
N ASN A 45 -0.43 15.77 -10.50
CA ASN A 45 -1.12 16.76 -9.69
C ASN A 45 -2.25 16.12 -8.89
N VAL A 46 -2.51 16.62 -7.69
CA VAL A 46 -3.68 16.24 -6.92
C VAL A 46 -4.92 16.78 -7.64
N GLU A 47 -5.83 15.89 -8.03
CA GLU A 47 -7.08 16.24 -8.69
C GLU A 47 -8.27 16.25 -7.72
N ASN A 48 -8.16 15.47 -6.63
CA ASN A 48 -9.21 15.43 -5.61
C ASN A 48 -8.64 15.12 -4.23
N THR A 49 -9.39 15.50 -3.19
CA THR A 49 -9.14 15.12 -1.79
C THR A 49 -10.49 14.83 -1.14
N ILE A 50 -10.66 13.61 -0.63
CA ILE A 50 -11.94 13.06 -0.18
C ILE A 50 -11.86 12.79 1.30
N GLU A 51 -12.81 13.28 2.08
CA GLU A 51 -12.99 12.87 3.47
C GLU A 51 -13.47 11.42 3.52
N ILE A 52 -12.83 10.58 4.37
CA ILE A 52 -13.06 9.13 4.33
C ILE A 52 -13.35 8.50 5.70
N GLY A 53 -13.01 9.16 6.78
CA GLY A 53 -13.12 8.66 8.14
C GLY A 53 -11.83 8.81 8.93
N GLU A 54 -11.86 8.51 10.22
CA GLU A 54 -10.75 8.79 11.15
C GLU A 54 -9.61 7.79 11.02
N ARG A 55 -8.38 8.31 10.83
CA ARG A 55 -7.14 7.55 10.75
C ARG A 55 -7.13 6.53 9.60
N PRO A 56 -7.29 6.97 8.31
CA PRO A 56 -7.18 6.07 7.17
C PRO A 56 -5.73 5.61 6.99
N ARG A 57 -5.50 4.29 6.88
CA ARG A 57 -4.18 3.67 6.78
C ARG A 57 -4.05 2.77 5.56
N GLY A 58 -4.27 1.47 5.71
CA GLY A 58 -4.18 0.50 4.62
C GLY A 58 -5.06 0.89 3.44
N ILE A 59 -4.54 0.75 2.23
CA ILE A 59 -5.26 1.06 0.99
C ILE A 59 -4.86 0.06 -0.10
N GLY A 60 -5.82 -0.43 -0.87
CA GLY A 60 -5.59 -1.42 -1.92
C GLY A 60 -6.75 -1.53 -2.90
N LEU A 61 -6.47 -2.03 -4.10
CA LEU A 61 -7.46 -2.25 -5.14
C LEU A 61 -7.96 -3.69 -5.16
N SER A 62 -9.22 -3.88 -5.57
CA SER A 62 -9.72 -5.20 -5.93
C SER A 62 -8.92 -5.79 -7.10
N PRO A 63 -8.93 -7.13 -7.31
CA PRO A 63 -8.15 -7.76 -8.37
C PRO A 63 -8.46 -7.26 -9.78
N ASN A 64 -9.69 -6.78 -10.01
CA ASN A 64 -10.12 -6.19 -11.28
C ASN A 64 -9.97 -4.66 -11.34
N GLY A 65 -9.47 -4.03 -10.26
CA GLY A 65 -9.27 -2.59 -10.19
C GLY A 65 -10.54 -1.72 -10.08
N ASN A 66 -11.72 -2.34 -9.93
CA ASN A 66 -13.00 -1.62 -9.93
C ASN A 66 -13.45 -1.15 -8.53
N GLU A 67 -12.78 -1.59 -7.48
CA GLU A 67 -13.05 -1.19 -6.11
C GLU A 67 -11.74 -0.82 -5.41
N LEU A 68 -11.78 0.25 -4.64
CA LEU A 68 -10.72 0.71 -3.76
C LEU A 68 -11.14 0.44 -2.32
N TYR A 69 -10.32 -0.30 -1.59
CA TYR A 69 -10.52 -0.61 -0.18
C TYR A 69 -9.64 0.31 0.67
N ILE A 70 -10.19 0.81 1.78
CA ILE A 70 -9.47 1.71 2.69
C ILE A 70 -9.76 1.28 4.13
N ALA A 71 -8.72 0.99 4.89
CA ALA A 71 -8.84 0.71 6.32
C ALA A 71 -8.97 2.02 7.09
N ILE A 72 -10.02 2.13 7.91
CA ILE A 72 -10.30 3.27 8.79
C ILE A 72 -10.08 2.78 10.24
N SER A 73 -8.88 2.98 10.73
CA SER A 73 -8.39 2.31 11.94
C SER A 73 -9.17 2.70 13.20
N GLU A 74 -9.42 4.00 13.43
CA GLU A 74 -10.17 4.45 14.61
C GLU A 74 -11.67 4.09 14.57
N GLU A 75 -12.22 3.79 13.40
CA GLU A 75 -13.61 3.42 13.25
C GLU A 75 -13.83 1.91 13.08
N ASN A 76 -12.74 1.12 13.10
CA ASN A 76 -12.79 -0.34 13.04
C ASN A 76 -13.53 -0.87 11.81
N LYS A 77 -13.33 -0.24 10.64
CA LYS A 77 -14.04 -0.57 9.39
C LYS A 77 -13.15 -0.50 8.16
N ILE A 78 -13.62 -1.17 7.11
CA ILE A 78 -13.16 -0.94 5.73
C ILE A 78 -14.22 -0.12 5.00
N VAL A 79 -13.78 0.93 4.32
CA VAL A 79 -14.58 1.65 3.33
C VAL A 79 -14.25 1.12 1.95
N VAL A 80 -15.28 0.89 1.14
CA VAL A 80 -15.18 0.48 -0.26
C VAL A 80 -15.66 1.62 -1.13
N MET A 81 -14.78 2.08 -2.00
CA MET A 81 -15.01 3.22 -2.91
C MET A 81 -14.87 2.76 -4.36
N ASP A 82 -15.65 3.35 -5.25
CA ASP A 82 -15.40 3.27 -6.68
C ASP A 82 -14.22 4.19 -7.04
N PRO A 83 -13.10 3.67 -7.58
CA PRO A 83 -11.92 4.48 -7.85
C PRO A 83 -12.08 5.45 -9.04
N ASP A 84 -13.14 5.30 -9.84
CA ASP A 84 -13.42 6.14 -11.01
C ASP A 84 -14.37 7.27 -10.68
N SER A 85 -15.55 6.95 -10.10
CA SER A 85 -16.52 7.97 -9.66
C SER A 85 -16.15 8.63 -8.34
N LEU A 86 -15.29 7.98 -7.53
CA LEU A 86 -14.89 8.40 -6.19
C LEU A 86 -16.05 8.37 -5.17
N GLU A 87 -17.11 7.62 -5.48
CA GLU A 87 -18.25 7.43 -4.58
C GLU A 87 -17.99 6.28 -3.59
N ILE A 88 -18.42 6.46 -2.35
CA ILE A 88 -18.40 5.38 -1.37
C ILE A 88 -19.54 4.41 -1.71
N LEU A 89 -19.18 3.17 -2.04
CA LEU A 89 -20.13 2.13 -2.40
C LEU A 89 -20.76 1.45 -1.18
N ARG A 90 -19.95 1.18 -0.17
CA ARG A 90 -20.33 0.52 1.08
C ARG A 90 -19.20 0.57 2.11
N GLU A 91 -19.51 0.16 3.31
CA GLU A 91 -18.56 -0.04 4.39
C GLU A 91 -18.93 -1.28 5.22
N PHE A 92 -17.97 -1.87 5.91
CA PHE A 92 -18.22 -2.98 6.84
C PHE A 92 -17.20 -2.99 7.99
N LYS A 93 -17.60 -3.58 9.13
CA LYS A 93 -16.72 -3.71 10.30
C LYS A 93 -15.60 -4.70 10.01
N ALA A 94 -14.37 -4.35 10.39
CA ALA A 94 -13.15 -5.06 10.02
C ALA A 94 -12.30 -5.56 11.21
N GLY A 95 -12.88 -5.65 12.40
CA GLY A 95 -12.13 -5.94 13.63
C GLY A 95 -11.52 -4.68 14.24
N SER A 96 -10.83 -4.82 15.36
CA SER A 96 -10.26 -3.71 16.11
C SER A 96 -8.95 -3.23 15.48
N ASP A 97 -8.81 -1.94 15.32
CA ASP A 97 -7.66 -1.23 14.75
C ASP A 97 -7.08 -1.92 13.48
N PRO A 98 -7.82 -1.92 12.35
CA PRO A 98 -7.32 -2.47 11.09
C PRO A 98 -6.17 -1.60 10.54
N GLU A 99 -4.95 -2.14 10.57
CA GLU A 99 -3.75 -1.41 10.15
C GLU A 99 -3.53 -1.49 8.64
N THR A 100 -3.23 -2.68 8.15
CA THR A 100 -3.08 -2.97 6.74
C THR A 100 -3.91 -4.17 6.32
N PHE A 101 -3.98 -4.37 5.03
CA PHE A 101 -4.58 -5.56 4.45
C PHE A 101 -3.93 -5.88 3.11
N ALA A 102 -4.13 -7.10 2.65
CA ALA A 102 -3.86 -7.49 1.28
C ALA A 102 -5.09 -8.15 0.65
N VAL A 103 -5.23 -7.95 -0.66
CA VAL A 103 -6.36 -8.49 -1.42
C VAL A 103 -5.92 -9.78 -2.11
N HIS A 104 -6.57 -10.87 -1.74
CA HIS A 104 -6.31 -12.18 -2.31
C HIS A 104 -6.83 -12.28 -3.76
N PRO A 105 -6.22 -13.07 -4.66
CA PRO A 105 -6.69 -13.23 -6.04
C PRO A 105 -8.16 -13.67 -6.18
N ASN A 106 -8.73 -14.36 -5.18
CA ASN A 106 -10.16 -14.72 -5.15
C ASN A 106 -11.09 -13.55 -4.74
N GLY A 107 -10.53 -12.39 -4.40
CA GLY A 107 -11.24 -11.18 -3.99
C GLY A 107 -11.43 -11.02 -2.48
N ASN A 108 -11.13 -12.02 -1.65
CA ASN A 108 -11.15 -11.86 -0.20
C ASN A 108 -10.03 -10.95 0.27
N ILE A 109 -10.19 -10.33 1.44
CA ILE A 109 -9.15 -9.49 2.04
C ILE A 109 -8.70 -10.09 3.37
N TYR A 110 -7.39 -10.09 3.58
CA TYR A 110 -6.75 -10.45 4.84
C TYR A 110 -6.31 -9.16 5.52
N ILE A 111 -6.76 -8.94 6.73
CA ILE A 111 -6.58 -7.68 7.48
C ILE A 111 -5.80 -7.97 8.76
N SER A 112 -4.78 -7.19 9.06
CA SER A 112 -4.12 -7.18 10.36
C SER A 112 -4.91 -6.31 11.34
N ASN A 113 -5.27 -6.89 12.50
CA ASN A 113 -5.97 -6.20 13.58
C ASN A 113 -5.02 -6.04 14.76
N GLU A 114 -4.44 -4.85 14.93
CA GLU A 114 -3.33 -4.60 15.85
C GLU A 114 -3.72 -4.90 17.29
N ASP A 115 -4.83 -4.35 17.76
CA ASP A 115 -5.29 -4.49 19.15
C ASP A 115 -5.76 -5.90 19.51
N ASP A 116 -6.25 -6.67 18.54
CA ASP A 116 -6.80 -8.02 18.78
C ASP A 116 -5.77 -9.14 18.67
N ALA A 117 -4.54 -8.85 18.24
CA ALA A 117 -3.50 -9.83 17.90
C ALA A 117 -4.04 -10.91 16.92
N LYS A 118 -4.77 -10.49 15.90
CA LYS A 118 -5.42 -11.35 14.91
C LYS A 118 -5.16 -10.87 13.49
N ALA A 119 -5.25 -11.83 12.57
CA ALA A 119 -5.57 -11.57 11.18
C ALA A 119 -7.03 -11.99 10.95
N THR A 120 -7.82 -11.14 10.32
CA THR A 120 -9.21 -11.45 9.95
C THR A 120 -9.36 -11.52 8.44
N VAL A 121 -10.23 -12.41 7.99
CA VAL A 121 -10.51 -12.63 6.57
C VAL A 121 -11.95 -12.25 6.28
N PHE A 122 -12.15 -11.37 5.29
CA PHE A 122 -13.47 -10.92 4.90
C PHE A 122 -13.74 -11.11 3.41
N ASN A 123 -15.01 -11.35 3.08
CA ASN A 123 -15.52 -11.11 1.73
C ASN A 123 -15.92 -9.64 1.62
N PRO A 124 -15.20 -8.79 0.89
CA PRO A 124 -15.49 -7.35 0.87
C PRO A 124 -16.76 -6.99 0.09
N LYS A 125 -17.31 -7.92 -0.71
CA LYS A 125 -18.59 -7.71 -1.41
C LYS A 125 -19.79 -7.80 -0.47
N THR A 126 -19.73 -8.70 0.50
CA THR A 126 -20.81 -8.95 1.47
C THR A 126 -20.54 -8.34 2.84
N GLY A 127 -19.28 -8.02 3.15
CA GLY A 127 -18.84 -7.65 4.50
C GLY A 127 -18.81 -8.84 5.48
N GLU A 128 -18.97 -10.06 4.98
CA GLU A 128 -18.98 -11.28 5.81
C GLU A 128 -17.57 -11.65 6.27
N LYS A 129 -17.42 -11.90 7.56
CA LYS A 129 -16.19 -12.44 8.13
C LYS A 129 -16.11 -13.94 7.89
N ILE A 130 -15.05 -14.35 7.15
CA ILE A 130 -14.80 -15.74 6.76
C ILE A 130 -13.99 -16.46 7.84
N ALA A 131 -12.96 -15.81 8.39
CA ALA A 131 -12.07 -16.43 9.38
C ALA A 131 -11.46 -15.40 10.34
N GLU A 132 -11.05 -15.87 11.51
CA GLU A 132 -10.16 -15.18 12.44
C GLU A 132 -8.97 -16.08 12.73
N ILE A 133 -7.77 -15.56 12.58
CA ILE A 133 -6.52 -16.30 12.76
C ILE A 133 -5.73 -15.59 13.87
N LYS A 134 -5.49 -16.28 14.97
CA LYS A 134 -4.64 -15.74 16.05
C LYS A 134 -3.19 -15.70 15.58
N VAL A 135 -2.59 -14.52 15.65
CA VAL A 135 -1.19 -14.28 15.29
C VAL A 135 -0.42 -13.72 16.49
N GLY A 136 0.77 -13.21 16.28
CA GLY A 136 1.53 -12.52 17.34
C GLY A 136 0.96 -11.15 17.69
N LEU A 137 1.52 -10.53 18.72
CA LEU A 137 1.12 -9.20 19.18
C LEU A 137 1.52 -8.10 18.17
N GLU A 138 0.69 -7.08 18.06
CA GLU A 138 0.82 -5.96 17.15
C GLU A 138 1.02 -6.43 15.69
N PRO A 139 0.03 -7.14 15.10
CA PRO A 139 0.11 -7.49 13.68
C PRO A 139 -0.02 -6.24 12.81
N GLU A 140 0.88 -6.08 11.85
CA GLU A 140 0.94 -4.89 11.00
C GLU A 140 0.84 -5.25 9.50
N GLY A 141 1.93 -5.73 8.92
CA GLY A 141 2.03 -5.97 7.48
C GLY A 141 1.31 -7.25 7.04
N VAL A 142 0.68 -7.16 5.88
CA VAL A 142 0.03 -8.30 5.21
C VAL A 142 0.57 -8.43 3.79
N ALA A 143 1.02 -9.63 3.41
CA ALA A 143 1.44 -9.95 2.05
C ALA A 143 0.81 -11.25 1.58
N ILE A 144 0.47 -11.34 0.28
CA ILE A 144 -0.11 -12.55 -0.31
C ILE A 144 0.76 -13.01 -1.47
N SER A 145 1.00 -14.31 -1.57
CA SER A 145 1.73 -14.90 -2.69
C SER A 145 0.93 -14.73 -4.00
N HIS A 146 1.62 -14.70 -5.12
CA HIS A 146 1.01 -14.44 -6.44
C HIS A 146 -0.05 -15.47 -6.83
N ASP A 147 0.14 -16.72 -6.42
CA ASP A 147 -0.80 -17.82 -6.60
C ASP A 147 -1.97 -17.81 -5.60
N GLY A 148 -1.88 -16.97 -4.56
CA GLY A 148 -2.85 -16.91 -3.48
C GLY A 148 -2.75 -18.06 -2.46
N GLU A 149 -1.78 -18.94 -2.54
CA GLU A 149 -1.70 -20.09 -1.64
C GLU A 149 -1.28 -19.72 -0.23
N ARG A 150 -0.46 -18.66 -0.09
CA ARG A 150 0.10 -18.24 1.19
C ARG A 150 -0.12 -16.76 1.48
N VAL A 151 -0.34 -16.48 2.75
CA VAL A 151 -0.42 -15.12 3.30
C VAL A 151 0.61 -14.98 4.41
N ILE A 152 1.32 -13.86 4.44
CA ILE A 152 2.21 -13.48 5.54
C ILE A 152 1.51 -12.39 6.36
N ILE A 153 1.53 -12.56 7.68
CA ILE A 153 1.26 -11.49 8.65
C ILE A 153 2.54 -11.23 9.43
N THR A 154 2.97 -9.98 9.47
CA THR A 154 4.06 -9.56 10.37
C THR A 154 3.49 -9.22 11.74
N SER A 155 4.16 -9.61 12.82
CA SER A 155 3.79 -9.22 14.18
C SER A 155 4.96 -8.55 14.88
N GLU A 156 4.80 -7.26 15.18
CA GLU A 156 5.86 -6.37 15.61
C GLU A 156 6.47 -6.78 16.95
N SER A 157 5.65 -6.93 17.98
CA SER A 157 6.11 -7.20 19.33
C SER A 157 6.59 -8.63 19.54
N THR A 158 6.15 -9.57 18.71
CA THR A 158 6.63 -10.96 18.76
C THR A 158 7.76 -11.27 17.81
N ASN A 159 8.15 -10.30 16.95
CA ASN A 159 9.22 -10.45 15.95
C ASN A 159 9.01 -11.62 14.99
N MET A 160 7.78 -11.87 14.58
CA MET A 160 7.40 -13.05 13.79
C MET A 160 6.85 -12.67 12.41
N LEU A 161 7.11 -13.54 11.46
CA LEU A 161 6.30 -13.71 10.26
C LEU A 161 5.43 -14.96 10.45
N HIS A 162 4.11 -14.79 10.39
CA HIS A 162 3.16 -15.89 10.41
C HIS A 162 2.83 -16.26 8.97
N VAL A 163 3.15 -17.47 8.56
CA VAL A 163 2.81 -18.02 7.24
C VAL A 163 1.48 -18.73 7.35
N ILE A 164 0.48 -18.25 6.65
CA ILE A 164 -0.89 -18.76 6.65
C ILE A 164 -1.13 -19.48 5.33
N ARG A 165 -1.66 -20.72 5.37
CA ARG A 165 -2.22 -21.39 4.21
C ARG A 165 -3.61 -20.85 3.95
N ALA A 166 -3.78 -20.16 2.81
CA ALA A 166 -5.00 -19.42 2.51
C ALA A 166 -6.24 -20.34 2.31
N SER A 167 -6.05 -21.53 1.76
CA SER A 167 -7.16 -22.48 1.51
C SER A 167 -7.87 -22.94 2.79
N GLU A 168 -7.16 -22.95 3.92
CA GLU A 168 -7.67 -23.43 5.22
C GLU A 168 -7.73 -22.32 6.27
N ASN A 169 -7.14 -21.15 6.00
CA ASN A 169 -6.97 -20.05 6.95
C ASN A 169 -6.28 -20.46 8.26
N ILE A 170 -5.24 -21.29 8.17
CA ILE A 170 -4.45 -21.78 9.31
C ILE A 170 -2.98 -21.37 9.20
N ILE A 171 -2.34 -21.18 10.35
CA ILE A 171 -0.89 -20.94 10.39
C ILE A 171 -0.16 -22.22 10.02
N GLU A 172 0.64 -22.16 8.95
CA GLU A 172 1.51 -23.24 8.49
C GLU A 172 2.87 -23.20 9.20
N SER A 173 3.42 -22.02 9.42
CA SER A 173 4.65 -21.83 10.17
C SER A 173 4.76 -20.43 10.78
N ASN A 174 5.61 -20.34 11.81
CA ASN A 174 6.00 -19.08 12.45
C ASN A 174 7.50 -18.93 12.33
N ILE A 175 7.95 -17.81 11.76
CA ILE A 175 9.36 -17.57 11.47
C ILE A 175 9.83 -16.37 12.28
N LEU A 176 10.76 -16.60 13.22
CA LEU A 176 11.38 -15.52 13.98
C LEU A 176 12.31 -14.73 13.05
N VAL A 177 12.12 -13.42 13.01
CA VAL A 177 12.90 -12.49 12.18
C VAL A 177 13.53 -11.38 13.02
N GLY A 178 14.07 -10.36 12.38
CA GLY A 178 14.60 -9.19 13.07
C GLY A 178 13.52 -8.43 13.87
N SER A 179 13.98 -7.56 14.77
CA SER A 179 13.10 -6.88 15.73
C SER A 179 12.15 -5.89 15.04
N ARG A 180 10.86 -6.03 15.34
CA ARG A 180 9.73 -5.25 14.86
C ARG A 180 9.54 -5.33 13.34
N PRO A 181 9.14 -6.51 12.80
CA PRO A 181 8.84 -6.63 11.38
C PRO A 181 7.59 -5.83 11.01
N ARG A 182 7.69 -5.05 9.89
CA ARG A 182 6.64 -4.10 9.48
C ARG A 182 5.92 -4.49 8.21
N SER A 183 6.63 -4.89 7.19
CA SER A 183 6.09 -5.20 5.88
C SER A 183 6.83 -6.40 5.29
N ALA A 184 6.17 -7.08 4.36
CA ALA A 184 6.74 -8.19 3.63
C ALA A 184 6.28 -8.16 2.17
N VAL A 185 7.09 -8.76 1.27
CA VAL A 185 6.75 -8.94 -0.14
C VAL A 185 7.21 -10.30 -0.62
N PHE A 186 6.35 -11.03 -1.30
CA PHE A 186 6.68 -12.28 -1.98
C PHE A 186 7.38 -12.05 -3.32
N THR A 187 8.26 -12.96 -3.69
CA THR A 187 8.64 -13.15 -5.11
C THR A 187 7.46 -13.75 -5.88
N LYS A 188 7.51 -13.65 -7.21
CA LYS A 188 6.48 -14.23 -8.09
C LYS A 188 6.33 -15.75 -7.94
N SER A 189 7.43 -16.44 -7.61
CA SER A 189 7.39 -17.89 -7.35
C SER A 189 6.66 -18.26 -6.06
N GLY A 190 6.48 -17.30 -5.13
CA GLY A 190 5.92 -17.57 -3.81
C GLY A 190 6.87 -18.26 -2.82
N ASP A 191 8.09 -18.61 -3.24
CA ASP A 191 9.05 -19.35 -2.42
C ASP A 191 9.86 -18.46 -1.48
N ILE A 192 10.07 -17.22 -1.86
CA ILE A 192 10.89 -16.25 -1.13
C ILE A 192 10.05 -15.06 -0.70
N VAL A 193 10.33 -14.59 0.51
CA VAL A 193 9.78 -13.36 1.07
C VAL A 193 10.92 -12.45 1.51
N TYR A 194 10.77 -11.16 1.23
CA TYR A 194 11.58 -10.12 1.85
C TYR A 194 10.72 -9.41 2.90
N ALA A 195 11.26 -9.20 4.10
CA ALA A 195 10.57 -8.47 5.15
C ALA A 195 11.48 -7.44 5.81
N THR A 196 10.90 -6.32 6.19
CA THR A 196 11.60 -5.25 6.93
C THR A 196 11.53 -5.52 8.42
N ALA A 197 12.64 -5.24 9.15
CA ALA A 197 12.72 -5.28 10.60
C ALA A 197 13.09 -3.87 11.11
N GLU A 198 12.08 -3.13 11.59
CA GLU A 198 12.19 -1.69 11.89
C GLU A 198 13.26 -1.38 12.93
N ILE A 199 13.25 -2.08 14.07
CA ILE A 199 14.18 -1.79 15.18
C ILE A 199 15.57 -2.31 14.87
N SER A 200 15.70 -3.48 14.25
CA SER A 200 16.99 -4.01 13.80
C SER A 200 17.63 -3.18 12.69
N GLY A 201 16.84 -2.43 11.91
CA GLY A 201 17.34 -1.67 10.77
C GLY A 201 17.78 -2.58 9.62
N GLU A 202 17.04 -3.65 9.38
CA GLU A 202 17.40 -4.75 8.48
C GLU A 202 16.29 -5.09 7.50
N VAL A 203 16.67 -5.77 6.44
CA VAL A 203 15.80 -6.56 5.57
C VAL A 203 16.22 -8.01 5.66
N VAL A 204 15.26 -8.90 5.85
CA VAL A 204 15.49 -10.34 5.84
C VAL A 204 14.94 -10.96 4.57
N LYS A 205 15.69 -11.92 4.00
CA LYS A 205 15.29 -12.81 2.90
C LYS A 205 14.96 -14.17 3.48
N VAL A 206 13.74 -14.63 3.28
CA VAL A 206 13.20 -15.85 3.92
C VAL A 206 12.81 -16.85 2.85
N ASP A 207 13.26 -18.09 2.98
CA ASP A 207 12.77 -19.26 2.24
C ASP A 207 11.52 -19.80 2.96
N ILE A 208 10.36 -19.62 2.34
CA ILE A 208 9.07 -19.95 2.95
C ILE A 208 8.88 -21.45 3.06
N ASN A 209 9.34 -22.23 2.07
CA ASN A 209 9.20 -23.69 2.09
C ASN A 209 10.03 -24.34 3.20
N LYS A 210 11.15 -23.73 3.55
CA LYS A 210 12.02 -24.19 4.66
C LYS A 210 11.72 -23.46 5.98
N ALA A 211 10.81 -22.49 5.98
CA ALA A 211 10.53 -21.62 7.12
C ALA A 211 11.81 -21.04 7.76
N LYS A 212 12.74 -20.52 6.92
CA LYS A 212 14.08 -20.14 7.35
C LYS A 212 14.57 -18.85 6.72
N ILE A 213 15.18 -17.97 7.54
CA ILE A 213 15.97 -16.85 7.02
C ILE A 213 17.18 -17.41 6.25
N ILE A 214 17.36 -17.01 5.01
CA ILE A 214 18.50 -17.36 4.17
C ILE A 214 19.51 -16.23 4.04
N LYS A 215 19.08 -14.99 4.28
CA LYS A 215 19.97 -13.83 4.30
C LYS A 215 19.38 -12.67 5.10
N THR A 216 20.25 -11.85 5.68
CA THR A 216 19.92 -10.58 6.33
C THR A 216 20.82 -9.49 5.77
N GLY A 217 20.23 -8.34 5.41
CA GLY A 217 20.92 -7.17 4.90
C GLY A 217 20.65 -5.95 5.76
N SER A 218 21.70 -5.21 6.10
CA SER A 218 21.56 -3.94 6.83
C SER A 218 21.04 -2.84 5.90
N THR A 219 20.16 -1.97 6.41
CA THR A 219 19.73 -0.76 5.70
C THR A 219 20.75 0.40 5.81
N GLY A 220 21.95 0.12 6.32
CA GLY A 220 23.10 1.02 6.38
C GLY A 220 23.05 2.04 7.54
N ASP A 221 21.93 2.15 8.23
CA ASP A 221 21.75 3.02 9.40
C ASP A 221 20.70 2.40 10.33
N ALA A 222 21.09 2.06 11.55
CA ALA A 222 20.16 1.54 12.58
C ALA A 222 19.02 2.51 12.90
N LYS A 223 19.20 3.80 12.58
CA LYS A 223 18.14 4.82 12.70
C LYS A 223 17.20 4.86 11.49
N SER A 224 17.45 4.08 10.44
CA SER A 224 16.64 4.09 9.21
C SER A 224 15.19 3.71 9.49
N LYS A 225 14.97 2.78 10.43
CA LYS A 225 13.63 2.34 10.80
C LYS A 225 12.81 1.93 9.57
N PRO A 226 13.27 0.89 8.82
CA PRO A 226 12.62 0.48 7.58
C PRO A 226 11.16 0.12 7.83
N LYS A 227 10.28 0.58 6.94
CA LYS A 227 8.84 0.40 7.04
C LYS A 227 8.32 -0.56 5.98
N ASP A 228 8.36 -0.15 4.74
CA ASP A 228 7.79 -0.89 3.63
C ASP A 228 8.87 -1.44 2.70
N VAL A 229 8.55 -2.48 1.95
CA VAL A 229 9.44 -3.12 0.97
C VAL A 229 8.65 -3.58 -0.25
N ILE A 230 9.16 -3.25 -1.43
CA ILE A 230 8.63 -3.72 -2.70
C ILE A 230 9.74 -4.26 -3.61
N LEU A 231 9.37 -5.14 -4.54
CA LEU A 231 10.27 -5.69 -5.55
C LEU A 231 10.16 -4.95 -6.88
N SER A 232 11.27 -4.84 -7.61
CA SER A 232 11.24 -4.48 -9.03
C SER A 232 10.55 -5.57 -9.85
N LYS A 233 10.08 -5.24 -11.04
CA LYS A 233 9.35 -6.18 -11.91
C LYS A 233 10.16 -7.41 -12.32
N ASP A 234 11.47 -7.27 -12.43
CA ASP A 234 12.41 -8.36 -12.73
C ASP A 234 12.93 -9.06 -11.46
N GLU A 235 12.47 -8.63 -10.28
CA GLU A 235 12.81 -9.16 -8.97
C GLU A 235 14.31 -9.10 -8.60
N LYS A 236 15.09 -8.27 -9.31
CA LYS A 236 16.52 -8.10 -9.03
C LYS A 236 16.82 -7.03 -8.00
N ILE A 237 15.86 -6.12 -7.79
CA ILE A 237 16.01 -4.97 -6.90
C ILE A 237 14.87 -4.99 -5.87
N ILE A 238 15.20 -4.71 -4.62
CA ILE A 238 14.24 -4.33 -3.61
C ILE A 238 14.37 -2.84 -3.30
N TYR A 239 13.22 -2.18 -3.13
CA TYR A 239 13.12 -0.81 -2.67
C TYR A 239 12.54 -0.82 -1.27
N VAL A 240 13.22 -0.15 -0.35
CA VAL A 240 12.87 -0.15 1.07
C VAL A 240 12.58 1.28 1.53
N ALA A 241 11.45 1.49 2.17
CA ALA A 241 11.11 2.75 2.82
C ALA A 241 11.95 2.94 4.08
N GLY A 242 13.01 3.72 3.99
CA GLY A 242 13.92 4.00 5.12
C GLY A 242 13.31 5.04 6.07
N GLY A 243 12.23 4.69 6.74
CA GLY A 243 11.36 5.49 7.58
C GLY A 243 11.94 6.79 8.17
N ARG A 244 12.78 6.70 9.20
CA ARG A 244 13.37 7.88 9.85
C ARG A 244 14.64 8.37 9.17
N ALA A 245 15.23 7.60 8.26
CA ALA A 245 16.36 8.06 7.47
C ALA A 245 15.96 8.96 6.30
N ASN A 246 14.64 9.13 6.04
CA ASN A 246 14.10 10.03 5.02
C ASN A 246 14.63 9.71 3.61
N LYS A 247 14.70 8.43 3.28
CA LYS A 247 15.22 7.94 2.01
C LYS A 247 14.50 6.67 1.58
N VAL A 248 14.49 6.40 0.29
CA VAL A 248 14.24 5.07 -0.24
C VAL A 248 15.59 4.41 -0.48
N ILE A 249 15.76 3.21 0.05
CA ILE A 249 16.99 2.42 -0.04
C ILE A 249 16.80 1.43 -1.17
N VAL A 250 17.69 1.45 -2.15
CA VAL A 250 17.73 0.52 -3.27
C VAL A 250 18.76 -0.56 -2.97
N MET A 251 18.33 -1.81 -2.93
CA MET A 251 19.20 -2.95 -2.61
C MET A 251 19.10 -4.01 -3.70
N ASP A 252 20.18 -4.72 -3.90
CA ASP A 252 20.18 -5.93 -4.71
C ASP A 252 19.38 -7.03 -4.01
N ALA A 253 18.46 -7.68 -4.70
CA ALA A 253 17.53 -8.64 -4.11
C ALA A 253 18.22 -9.97 -3.74
N ASP A 254 19.35 -10.30 -4.35
CA ASP A 254 20.07 -11.53 -4.06
C ASP A 254 21.11 -11.34 -2.94
N THR A 255 21.90 -10.28 -3.04
CA THR A 255 22.98 -10.01 -2.07
C THR A 255 22.52 -9.22 -0.85
N LEU A 256 21.40 -8.51 -0.92
CA LEU A 256 20.92 -7.52 0.05
C LEU A 256 21.93 -6.39 0.31
N GLU A 257 22.82 -6.13 -0.63
CA GLU A 257 23.73 -4.99 -0.57
C GLU A 257 23.04 -3.72 -1.06
N ILE A 258 23.38 -2.59 -0.43
CA ILE A 258 22.83 -1.30 -0.81
C ILE A 258 23.47 -0.84 -2.12
N ILE A 259 22.65 -0.64 -3.15
CA ILE A 259 23.07 -0.07 -4.44
C ILE A 259 23.04 1.45 -4.37
N LYS A 260 21.94 2.01 -3.83
CA LYS A 260 21.73 3.47 -3.80
C LYS A 260 20.81 3.89 -2.65
N ASN A 261 21.02 5.09 -2.14
CA ASN A 261 20.09 5.77 -1.26
C ASN A 261 19.48 6.96 -2.01
N ILE A 262 18.16 7.04 -2.07
CA ILE A 262 17.42 8.12 -2.74
C ILE A 262 16.80 9.02 -1.66
N PRO A 263 17.31 10.24 -1.43
CA PRO A 263 16.71 11.16 -0.48
C PRO A 263 15.28 11.53 -0.90
N VAL A 264 14.35 11.49 0.05
CA VAL A 264 12.94 11.86 -0.13
C VAL A 264 12.46 12.74 1.03
N GLY A 265 11.15 12.92 1.21
CA GLY A 265 10.61 13.67 2.32
C GLY A 265 10.77 12.96 3.68
N LYS A 266 10.38 13.65 4.77
CA LYS A 266 10.56 13.17 6.13
C LYS A 266 9.54 12.09 6.49
N ARG A 267 10.03 11.03 7.16
CA ARG A 267 9.25 9.90 7.66
C ARG A 267 8.56 9.12 6.54
N VAL A 268 9.34 8.35 5.84
CA VAL A 268 8.86 7.49 4.73
C VAL A 268 8.04 6.32 5.28
N TRP A 269 6.86 6.06 4.70
CA TRP A 269 5.97 4.98 5.12
C TRP A 269 5.75 3.96 4.02
N GLY A 270 4.83 4.22 3.09
CA GLY A 270 4.40 3.31 2.06
C GLY A 270 5.12 3.51 0.73
N LEU A 271 5.19 2.45 -0.05
CA LEU A 271 5.74 2.39 -1.40
C LEU A 271 4.72 1.74 -2.34
N ALA A 272 4.56 2.30 -3.53
CA ALA A 272 3.83 1.65 -4.61
C ALA A 272 4.57 1.84 -5.93
N MET A 273 4.57 0.82 -6.78
CA MET A 273 5.19 0.85 -8.11
C MET A 273 4.13 0.95 -9.19
N SER A 274 4.39 1.75 -10.23
CA SER A 274 3.55 1.76 -11.44
C SER A 274 3.57 0.41 -12.16
N SER A 275 2.51 0.08 -12.89
CA SER A 275 2.37 -1.20 -13.61
C SER A 275 3.48 -1.43 -14.64
N ASP A 276 4.06 -0.36 -15.20
CA ASP A 276 5.20 -0.43 -16.11
C ASP A 276 6.55 -0.61 -15.38
N GLY A 277 6.57 -0.48 -14.04
CA GLY A 277 7.77 -0.58 -13.21
C GLY A 277 8.70 0.63 -13.29
N GLN A 278 8.33 1.71 -13.99
CA GLN A 278 9.22 2.85 -14.23
C GLN A 278 9.17 3.91 -13.13
N ARG A 279 8.11 3.89 -12.29
CA ARG A 279 7.93 4.86 -11.21
C ARG A 279 7.60 4.19 -9.89
N ILE A 280 8.14 4.77 -8.82
CA ILE A 280 7.74 4.45 -7.44
C ILE A 280 7.17 5.72 -6.83
N PHE A 281 6.07 5.55 -6.13
CA PHE A 281 5.43 6.58 -5.32
C PHE A 281 5.67 6.24 -3.84
N THR A 282 6.21 7.19 -3.09
CA THR A 282 6.46 6.98 -1.66
C THR A 282 5.85 8.07 -0.81
N THR A 283 5.16 7.68 0.25
CA THR A 283 4.53 8.59 1.19
C THR A 283 5.55 9.09 2.21
N ASN A 284 5.57 10.41 2.44
CA ASN A 284 6.47 11.08 3.37
C ASN A 284 5.65 11.70 4.51
N GLY A 285 5.37 10.92 5.54
CA GLY A 285 4.39 11.22 6.58
C GLY A 285 4.56 12.58 7.23
N VAL A 286 5.74 12.92 7.73
CA VAL A 286 5.99 14.21 8.39
C VAL A 286 6.04 15.38 7.42
N SER A 287 6.45 15.14 6.17
CA SER A 287 6.48 16.19 5.14
C SER A 287 5.10 16.50 4.54
N GLY A 288 4.12 15.60 4.67
CA GLY A 288 2.82 15.74 4.00
C GLY A 288 2.94 15.72 2.48
N THR A 289 3.81 14.84 1.95
CA THR A 289 4.12 14.78 0.52
C THR A 289 4.23 13.35 0.01
N VAL A 290 4.11 13.18 -1.29
CA VAL A 290 4.49 11.98 -2.02
C VAL A 290 5.69 12.31 -2.90
N SER A 291 6.76 11.49 -2.85
CA SER A 291 7.86 11.59 -3.81
C SER A 291 7.64 10.60 -4.93
N VAL A 292 7.84 11.05 -6.18
CA VAL A 292 7.81 10.21 -7.38
C VAL A 292 9.24 9.94 -7.79
N ILE A 293 9.62 8.66 -7.81
CA ILE A 293 10.97 8.20 -8.12
C ILE A 293 10.96 7.54 -9.50
N ASN A 294 11.90 7.92 -10.36
CA ASN A 294 12.20 7.20 -11.60
C ASN A 294 13.11 6.01 -11.27
N THR A 295 12.69 4.78 -11.58
CA THR A 295 13.40 3.56 -11.22
C THR A 295 14.64 3.30 -12.07
N VAL A 296 14.70 3.82 -13.30
CA VAL A 296 15.86 3.66 -14.19
C VAL A 296 17.03 4.53 -13.71
N LYS A 297 16.72 5.78 -13.32
CA LYS A 297 17.72 6.74 -12.83
C LYS A 297 17.94 6.64 -11.32
N ASN A 298 17.00 6.03 -10.59
CA ASN A 298 16.96 5.99 -9.15
C ASN A 298 17.06 7.40 -8.53
N GLU A 299 16.19 8.30 -8.98
CA GLU A 299 16.13 9.69 -8.51
C GLU A 299 14.70 10.21 -8.40
N VAL A 300 14.47 11.15 -7.49
CA VAL A 300 13.17 11.83 -7.37
C VAL A 300 12.98 12.77 -8.56
N ILE A 301 11.88 12.59 -9.28
CA ILE A 301 11.51 13.44 -10.43
C ILE A 301 10.43 14.45 -10.07
N LYS A 302 9.65 14.22 -9.03
CA LYS A 302 8.63 15.16 -8.52
C LYS A 302 8.32 14.89 -7.05
N THR A 303 7.97 15.96 -6.33
CA THR A 303 7.39 15.88 -4.98
C THR A 303 6.01 16.55 -5.02
N ILE A 304 4.99 15.83 -4.55
CA ILE A 304 3.59 16.24 -4.61
C ILE A 304 3.12 16.50 -3.19
N LYS A 305 2.53 17.68 -2.93
CA LYS A 305 1.91 17.97 -1.63
C LYS A 305 0.56 17.27 -1.54
N VAL A 306 0.32 16.57 -0.43
CA VAL A 306 -0.94 15.87 -0.11
C VAL A 306 -1.42 16.28 1.28
N GLY A 307 -2.28 15.48 1.92
CA GLY A 307 -2.75 15.74 3.27
C GLY A 307 -1.69 15.53 4.36
N LYS A 308 -2.10 15.58 5.63
CA LYS A 308 -1.22 15.40 6.78
C LYS A 308 -0.97 13.93 7.05
N PHE A 309 0.29 13.56 7.27
CA PHE A 309 0.74 12.20 7.55
C PHE A 309 0.25 11.20 6.49
N PRO A 310 0.64 11.37 5.20
CA PRO A 310 0.37 10.33 4.20
C PRO A 310 1.00 9.02 4.62
N TRP A 311 0.18 7.94 4.56
CA TRP A 311 0.53 6.62 5.05
C TRP A 311 0.58 5.56 3.95
N GLY A 312 -0.56 5.10 3.48
CA GLY A 312 -0.68 4.12 2.40
C GLY A 312 -0.71 4.78 1.03
N VAL A 313 -0.29 4.05 0.02
CA VAL A 313 -0.35 4.47 -1.38
C VAL A 313 -0.63 3.27 -2.28
N VAL A 314 -1.50 3.46 -3.27
CA VAL A 314 -1.78 2.46 -4.31
C VAL A 314 -1.90 3.14 -5.67
N VAL A 315 -1.48 2.44 -6.71
CA VAL A 315 -1.52 2.92 -8.10
C VAL A 315 -2.59 2.13 -8.87
N LYS A 316 -3.56 2.84 -9.45
CA LYS A 316 -4.48 2.32 -10.45
C LYS A 316 -3.96 2.77 -11.81
N ASP A 317 -3.24 1.92 -12.48
CA ASP A 317 -2.79 2.11 -13.85
C ASP A 317 -2.95 0.80 -14.63
N LYS A 318 -3.20 0.91 -15.93
CA LYS A 318 -3.36 -0.24 -16.83
C LYS A 318 -2.03 -0.64 -17.45
#